data_95f56914c65382f1a0cd7f837f7c5c58
#
_entry.id   95f56914c65382f1a0cd7f837f7c5c58
#
_cell.length_a   1.000
_cell.length_b   1.000
_cell.length_c   1.000
_cell.angle_alpha   90.00
_cell.angle_beta   90.00
_cell.angle_gamma   90.00
#
_symmetry.space_group_name_H-M   'P 1'
#
loop_
_entity.id
_entity.type
_entity.pdbx_description
1 polymer ?
#
loop_
_entity_poly.entity_id
_entity_poly.type
_entity_poly.pdbx_seq_one_letter_code
_entity_poly.pdbx_strand_id
1 'polypeptide(L)'
;GIHDLIRRPDVDYVSVKVSAIASHISMWAFDELVDAVVERLTPLYLTAAAGLPENGGRTFVNLDMEEYRDLDLTIAVFTRILEDERLRDLEAGIVLQAYLPDALPALRELTAWARQRVAGGGARIKIRLVKGANLAMERVDAIMHDWPLATYDRKLDTDANYLRCLDETLQPKNTDAVRLGVAGHNVFDIAYAWLLAGERGVREDIEVEMLLGMAQGQVAAISREVGHVLLYVPVVHPQEFDVAISYLVRRLEENASSENFLSA
;
A
#
# COMPACT_ATOMS: atom_id res chain seq x y z
N GLY A 1 2.37 8.42 -19.36
CA GLY A 1 1.49 7.89 -18.30
C GLY A 1 2.07 6.65 -17.61
N ILE A 2 1.30 5.97 -16.73
CA ILE A 2 1.77 4.81 -15.96
C ILE A 2 2.23 3.66 -16.87
N HIS A 3 1.54 3.42 -17.97
CA HIS A 3 1.98 2.45 -18.99
C HIS A 3 3.38 2.73 -19.54
N ASP A 4 3.74 4.00 -19.69
CA ASP A 4 5.06 4.38 -20.19
C ASP A 4 6.14 4.14 -19.12
N LEU A 5 5.78 4.33 -17.82
CA LEU A 5 6.66 4.01 -16.70
C LEU A 5 6.97 2.52 -16.61
N ILE A 6 5.94 1.65 -16.72
CA ILE A 6 6.12 0.19 -16.68
C ILE A 6 7.02 -0.32 -17.82
N ARG A 7 7.04 0.38 -18.94
CA ARG A 7 7.87 0.04 -20.11
C ARG A 7 9.30 0.57 -20.03
N ARG A 8 9.66 1.23 -18.93
CA ARG A 8 11.04 1.72 -18.76
C ARG A 8 11.90 0.64 -18.11
N PRO A 9 13.13 0.43 -18.61
CA PRO A 9 14.04 -0.59 -18.07
C PRO A 9 14.58 -0.27 -16.68
N ASP A 10 14.46 0.99 -16.24
CA ASP A 10 14.89 1.47 -14.92
C ASP A 10 13.74 1.54 -13.89
N VAL A 11 12.55 1.02 -14.24
CA VAL A 11 11.36 1.01 -13.36
C VAL A 11 10.91 -0.42 -13.11
N ASP A 12 11.11 -0.89 -11.92
CA ASP A 12 10.73 -2.24 -11.45
C ASP A 12 9.52 -2.23 -10.49
N TYR A 13 9.10 -1.05 -10.04
CA TYR A 13 8.01 -0.88 -9.09
C TYR A 13 7.17 0.37 -9.40
N VAL A 14 5.85 0.22 -9.46
CA VAL A 14 4.92 1.35 -9.62
C VAL A 14 3.77 1.27 -8.63
N SER A 15 3.30 2.40 -8.12
CA SER A 15 2.06 2.53 -7.36
C SER A 15 0.99 3.22 -8.18
N VAL A 16 -0.22 2.68 -8.14
CA VAL A 16 -1.40 3.16 -8.88
C VAL A 16 -2.53 3.43 -7.92
N LYS A 17 -3.22 4.56 -8.07
CA LYS A 17 -4.38 4.93 -7.25
C LYS A 17 -5.69 4.57 -7.95
N VAL A 18 -6.59 3.92 -7.22
CA VAL A 18 -7.94 3.61 -7.73
C VAL A 18 -8.73 4.89 -7.99
N SER A 19 -8.62 5.89 -7.12
CA SER A 19 -9.29 7.18 -7.23
C SER A 19 -8.98 7.92 -8.54
N ALA A 20 -7.74 7.82 -9.05
CA ALA A 20 -7.35 8.43 -10.32
C ALA A 20 -8.12 7.87 -11.53
N ILE A 21 -8.73 6.70 -11.39
CA ILE A 21 -9.45 5.99 -12.45
C ILE A 21 -10.97 6.08 -12.23
N ALA A 22 -11.39 6.02 -10.97
CA ALA A 22 -12.79 6.00 -10.56
C ALA A 22 -13.47 7.38 -10.50
N SER A 23 -12.72 8.49 -10.59
CA SER A 23 -13.17 9.87 -10.32
C SER A 23 -14.38 10.37 -11.12
N HIS A 24 -14.85 9.61 -12.09
CA HIS A 24 -15.98 9.99 -12.96
C HIS A 24 -17.13 8.97 -12.96
N ILE A 25 -17.13 7.99 -12.04
CA ILE A 25 -18.10 6.89 -12.05
C ILE A 25 -19.03 7.01 -10.84
N SER A 26 -20.34 6.90 -11.07
CA SER A 26 -21.37 6.98 -10.02
C SER A 26 -21.31 5.76 -9.09
N MET A 27 -21.28 5.99 -7.77
CA MET A 27 -21.22 4.94 -6.73
C MET A 27 -22.52 4.13 -6.55
N TRP A 28 -23.58 4.37 -7.34
CA TRP A 28 -24.89 3.71 -7.18
C TRP A 28 -24.89 2.25 -7.66
N ALA A 29 -23.86 1.84 -8.41
CA ALA A 29 -23.70 0.48 -8.91
C ALA A 29 -22.28 0.02 -8.63
N PHE A 30 -22.05 -0.50 -7.41
CA PHE A 30 -20.72 -0.91 -6.95
C PHE A 30 -20.06 -1.92 -7.91
N ASP A 31 -20.79 -2.95 -8.31
CA ASP A 31 -20.26 -3.99 -9.21
C ASP A 31 -19.89 -3.42 -10.59
N GLU A 32 -20.71 -2.52 -11.14
CA GLU A 32 -20.41 -1.85 -12.42
C GLU A 32 -19.15 -0.95 -12.28
N LEU A 33 -18.99 -0.31 -11.13
CA LEU A 33 -17.79 0.48 -10.83
C LEU A 33 -16.55 -0.40 -10.76
N VAL A 34 -16.62 -1.52 -10.04
CA VAL A 34 -15.53 -2.51 -9.96
C VAL A 34 -15.17 -2.98 -11.37
N ASP A 35 -16.14 -3.41 -12.16
CA ASP A 35 -15.91 -3.91 -13.52
C ASP A 35 -15.27 -2.87 -14.42
N ALA A 36 -15.72 -1.61 -14.37
CA ALA A 36 -15.18 -0.52 -15.15
C ALA A 36 -13.72 -0.17 -14.76
N VAL A 37 -13.39 -0.23 -13.46
CA VAL A 37 -12.02 0.01 -12.99
C VAL A 37 -11.12 -1.18 -13.35
N VAL A 38 -11.60 -2.41 -13.20
CA VAL A 38 -10.89 -3.63 -13.60
C VAL A 38 -10.57 -3.62 -15.10
N GLU A 39 -11.54 -3.28 -15.95
CA GLU A 39 -11.32 -3.16 -17.40
C GLU A 39 -10.18 -2.17 -17.74
N ARG A 40 -10.11 -1.05 -17.03
CA ARG A 40 -9.08 -0.02 -17.26
C ARG A 40 -7.70 -0.41 -16.70
N LEU A 41 -7.66 -1.14 -15.58
CA LEU A 41 -6.40 -1.52 -14.92
C LEU A 41 -5.81 -2.82 -15.45
N THR A 42 -6.61 -3.79 -15.87
CA THR A 42 -6.13 -5.08 -16.35
C THR A 42 -5.04 -4.97 -17.44
N PRO A 43 -5.14 -4.09 -18.44
CA PRO A 43 -4.06 -3.92 -19.42
C PRO A 43 -2.72 -3.48 -18.81
N LEU A 44 -2.77 -2.68 -17.74
CA LEU A 44 -1.58 -2.26 -17.00
C LEU A 44 -0.90 -3.44 -16.32
N TYR A 45 -1.67 -4.25 -15.61
CA TYR A 45 -1.19 -5.45 -14.93
C TYR A 45 -0.65 -6.50 -15.92
N LEU A 46 -1.29 -6.66 -17.08
CA LEU A 46 -0.79 -7.53 -18.14
C LEU A 46 0.54 -7.03 -18.71
N THR A 47 0.70 -5.72 -18.89
CA THR A 47 1.98 -5.13 -19.31
C THR A 47 3.07 -5.38 -18.27
N ALA A 48 2.74 -5.19 -16.99
CA ALA A 48 3.66 -5.46 -15.88
C ALA A 48 4.05 -6.95 -15.79
N ALA A 49 3.09 -7.86 -15.99
CA ALA A 49 3.31 -9.30 -15.96
C ALA A 49 4.16 -9.80 -17.14
N ALA A 50 4.02 -9.19 -18.31
CA ALA A 50 4.83 -9.51 -19.49
C ALA A 50 6.31 -9.19 -19.26
N GLY A 51 6.58 -8.16 -18.45
CA GLY A 51 7.94 -7.70 -18.15
C GLY A 51 8.67 -7.16 -19.38
N LEU A 52 9.89 -6.70 -19.16
CA LEU A 52 10.82 -6.31 -20.20
C LEU A 52 12.08 -7.18 -20.05
N PRO A 53 12.62 -7.76 -21.14
CA PRO A 53 13.88 -8.52 -21.08
C PRO A 53 15.02 -7.70 -20.47
N GLU A 54 15.01 -6.40 -20.69
CA GLU A 54 16.01 -5.44 -20.23
C GLU A 54 15.95 -5.16 -18.72
N ASN A 55 14.77 -5.36 -18.07
CA ASN A 55 14.60 -5.19 -16.61
C ASN A 55 14.89 -6.49 -15.85
N GLY A 56 15.21 -7.56 -16.54
CA GLY A 56 15.39 -8.89 -15.92
C GLY A 56 14.11 -9.51 -15.37
N GLY A 57 12.93 -8.92 -15.62
CA GLY A 57 11.70 -9.45 -15.08
C GLY A 57 10.45 -8.58 -15.18
N ARG A 58 9.48 -8.90 -14.33
CA ARG A 58 8.17 -8.26 -14.21
C ARG A 58 8.25 -6.99 -13.38
N THR A 59 7.47 -5.98 -13.74
CA THR A 59 7.30 -4.79 -12.91
C THR A 59 6.29 -5.08 -11.80
N PHE A 60 6.65 -4.74 -10.57
CA PHE A 60 5.73 -4.86 -9.43
C PHE A 60 4.70 -3.73 -9.46
N VAL A 61 3.43 -4.05 -9.36
CA VAL A 61 2.33 -3.07 -9.29
C VAL A 61 1.72 -3.08 -7.91
N ASN A 62 1.70 -1.91 -7.26
CA ASN A 62 1.05 -1.72 -5.98
C ASN A 62 -0.20 -0.86 -6.17
N LEU A 63 -1.34 -1.31 -5.64
CA LEU A 63 -2.59 -0.57 -5.68
C LEU A 63 -2.73 0.26 -4.40
N ASP A 64 -2.65 1.58 -4.56
CA ASP A 64 -2.77 2.52 -3.44
C ASP A 64 -4.23 2.84 -3.15
N MET A 65 -4.53 2.96 -1.87
CA MET A 65 -5.79 3.45 -1.31
C MET A 65 -5.58 4.86 -0.75
N GLU A 66 -6.54 5.77 -0.93
CA GLU A 66 -6.44 7.14 -0.43
C GLU A 66 -7.43 7.43 0.70
N GLU A 67 -8.72 7.21 0.50
CA GLU A 67 -9.78 7.53 1.43
C GLU A 67 -10.50 6.25 1.91
N TYR A 68 -11.14 6.33 3.08
CA TYR A 68 -11.91 5.20 3.64
C TYR A 68 -12.93 4.63 2.66
N ARG A 69 -13.65 5.49 1.95
CA ARG A 69 -14.65 5.07 0.95
C ARG A 69 -14.09 4.22 -0.19
N ASP A 70 -12.77 4.26 -0.38
CA ASP A 70 -12.10 3.48 -1.43
C ASP A 70 -11.70 2.07 -0.96
N LEU A 71 -11.86 1.75 0.34
CA LEU A 71 -11.37 0.48 0.91
C LEU A 71 -11.98 -0.73 0.19
N ASP A 72 -13.29 -0.85 0.20
CA ASP A 72 -13.99 -1.99 -0.39
C ASP A 72 -13.78 -2.05 -1.90
N LEU A 73 -13.80 -0.89 -2.57
CA LEU A 73 -13.54 -0.80 -3.99
C LEU A 73 -12.12 -1.28 -4.33
N THR A 74 -11.12 -0.82 -3.57
CA THR A 74 -9.72 -1.18 -3.81
C THR A 74 -9.51 -2.69 -3.64
N ILE A 75 -10.09 -3.30 -2.60
CA ILE A 75 -10.02 -4.74 -2.36
C ILE A 75 -10.71 -5.51 -3.47
N ALA A 76 -11.93 -5.13 -3.84
CA ALA A 76 -12.69 -5.79 -4.89
C ALA A 76 -11.99 -5.73 -6.26
N VAL A 77 -11.46 -4.57 -6.61
CA VAL A 77 -10.70 -4.38 -7.87
C VAL A 77 -9.42 -5.20 -7.86
N PHE A 78 -8.66 -5.16 -6.76
CA PHE A 78 -7.39 -5.89 -6.63
C PHE A 78 -7.59 -7.40 -6.79
N THR A 79 -8.53 -7.95 -6.05
CA THR A 79 -8.81 -9.40 -6.10
C THR A 79 -9.35 -9.81 -7.47
N ARG A 80 -10.29 -9.05 -8.04
CA ARG A 80 -10.88 -9.31 -9.37
C ARG A 80 -9.83 -9.27 -10.49
N ILE A 81 -8.88 -8.34 -10.47
CA ILE A 81 -7.78 -8.28 -11.43
C ILE A 81 -6.92 -9.53 -11.32
N LEU A 82 -6.54 -9.93 -10.11
CA LEU A 82 -5.62 -11.06 -9.90
C LEU A 82 -6.30 -12.44 -10.04
N GLU A 83 -7.62 -12.49 -10.20
CA GLU A 83 -8.35 -13.70 -10.61
C GLU A 83 -8.21 -14.01 -12.10
N ASP A 84 -7.72 -13.06 -12.92
CA ASP A 84 -7.41 -13.32 -14.32
C ASP A 84 -6.27 -14.36 -14.42
N GLU A 85 -6.53 -15.45 -15.12
CA GLU A 85 -5.57 -16.58 -15.25
C GLU A 85 -4.24 -16.13 -15.87
N ARG A 86 -4.26 -15.12 -16.72
CA ARG A 86 -3.04 -14.52 -17.32
C ARG A 86 -2.14 -13.83 -16.30
N LEU A 87 -2.69 -13.50 -15.12
CA LEU A 87 -1.99 -12.83 -14.01
C LEU A 87 -1.71 -13.79 -12.85
N ARG A 88 -1.94 -15.08 -13.03
CA ARG A 88 -1.77 -16.11 -12.00
C ARG A 88 -0.41 -16.03 -11.32
N ASP A 89 0.66 -15.89 -12.10
CA ASP A 89 2.04 -15.85 -11.61
C ASP A 89 2.55 -14.46 -11.26
N LEU A 90 1.68 -13.43 -11.30
CA LEU A 90 2.05 -12.07 -10.95
C LEU A 90 1.90 -11.86 -9.45
N GLU A 91 3.00 -11.53 -8.76
CA GLU A 91 2.97 -10.94 -7.44
C GLU A 91 2.65 -9.44 -7.56
N ALA A 92 1.65 -8.97 -6.85
CA ALA A 92 1.23 -7.57 -6.83
C ALA A 92 0.92 -7.12 -5.40
N GLY A 93 0.86 -5.82 -5.17
CA GLY A 93 0.64 -5.23 -3.86
C GLY A 93 -0.66 -4.44 -3.73
N ILE A 94 -1.13 -4.33 -2.50
CA ILE A 94 -2.25 -3.49 -2.08
C ILE A 94 -1.88 -2.77 -0.78
N VAL A 95 -2.40 -1.55 -0.58
CA VAL A 95 -2.18 -0.77 0.65
C VAL A 95 -3.34 -0.95 1.62
N LEU A 96 -3.02 -1.09 2.90
CA LEU A 96 -3.98 -0.96 3.99
C LEU A 96 -3.52 0.12 4.97
N GLN A 97 -4.48 0.86 5.53
CA GLN A 97 -4.25 2.01 6.39
C GLN A 97 -4.71 1.70 7.82
N ALA A 98 -3.76 1.57 8.75
CA ALA A 98 -4.02 1.14 10.12
C ALA A 98 -4.81 2.15 10.96
N TYR A 99 -4.94 3.42 10.53
CA TYR A 99 -5.81 4.38 11.21
C TYR A 99 -7.31 4.05 11.06
N LEU A 100 -7.64 3.10 10.16
CA LEU A 100 -9.00 2.56 10.01
C LEU A 100 -9.19 1.33 10.92
N PRO A 101 -10.22 1.29 11.76
CA PRO A 101 -10.58 0.07 12.50
C PRO A 101 -10.77 -1.15 11.59
N ASP A 102 -11.26 -0.91 10.38
CA ASP A 102 -11.53 -1.94 9.36
C ASP A 102 -10.26 -2.53 8.72
N ALA A 103 -9.08 -1.93 8.94
CA ALA A 103 -7.83 -2.41 8.36
C ALA A 103 -7.47 -3.84 8.77
N LEU A 104 -7.66 -4.21 10.04
CA LEU A 104 -7.37 -5.57 10.51
C LEU A 104 -8.36 -6.62 9.96
N PRO A 105 -9.68 -6.40 9.96
CA PRO A 105 -10.63 -7.25 9.26
C PRO A 105 -10.29 -7.42 7.77
N ALA A 106 -10.05 -6.32 7.06
CA ALA A 106 -9.67 -6.33 5.64
C ALA A 106 -8.37 -7.11 5.37
N LEU A 107 -7.37 -6.96 6.24
CA LEU A 107 -6.12 -7.71 6.18
C LEU A 107 -6.37 -9.22 6.29
N ARG A 108 -7.23 -9.65 7.21
CA ARG A 108 -7.59 -11.05 7.39
C ARG A 108 -8.33 -11.63 6.19
N GLU A 109 -9.25 -10.86 5.61
CA GLU A 109 -9.98 -11.24 4.41
C GLU A 109 -9.04 -11.40 3.22
N LEU A 110 -8.19 -10.40 2.96
CA LEU A 110 -7.16 -10.47 1.90
C LEU A 110 -6.20 -11.64 2.11
N THR A 111 -5.79 -11.90 3.35
CA THR A 111 -4.91 -13.03 3.67
C THR A 111 -5.59 -14.36 3.39
N ALA A 112 -6.87 -14.50 3.76
CA ALA A 112 -7.64 -15.72 3.48
C ALA A 112 -7.79 -15.95 1.96
N TRP A 113 -8.11 -14.90 1.21
CA TRP A 113 -8.18 -14.95 -0.25
C TRP A 113 -6.82 -15.29 -0.88
N ALA A 114 -5.72 -14.63 -0.44
CA ALA A 114 -4.38 -14.89 -0.94
C ALA A 114 -3.94 -16.34 -0.70
N ARG A 115 -4.29 -16.92 0.45
CA ARG A 115 -4.02 -18.33 0.74
C ARG A 115 -4.76 -19.27 -0.22
N GLN A 116 -6.00 -18.96 -0.58
CA GLN A 116 -6.74 -19.74 -1.59
C GLN A 116 -6.08 -19.60 -2.97
N ARG A 117 -5.65 -18.39 -3.34
CA ARG A 117 -4.92 -18.14 -4.60
C ARG A 117 -3.64 -18.97 -4.67
N VAL A 118 -2.82 -18.95 -3.62
CA VAL A 118 -1.56 -19.72 -3.55
C VAL A 118 -1.82 -21.24 -3.55
N ALA A 119 -2.83 -21.71 -2.81
CA ALA A 119 -3.23 -23.11 -2.84
C ALA A 119 -3.70 -23.56 -4.25
N GLY A 120 -4.27 -22.66 -5.03
CA GLY A 120 -4.59 -22.86 -6.45
C GLY A 120 -3.37 -22.76 -7.39
N GLY A 121 -2.17 -22.54 -6.86
CA GLY A 121 -0.91 -22.43 -7.62
C GLY A 121 -0.64 -21.03 -8.16
N GLY A 122 -1.33 -19.99 -7.66
CA GLY A 122 -1.07 -18.60 -7.98
C GLY A 122 0.07 -18.01 -7.14
N ALA A 123 0.60 -16.85 -7.57
CA ALA A 123 1.58 -16.10 -6.80
C ALA A 123 0.97 -15.51 -5.53
N ARG A 124 1.80 -15.29 -4.52
CA ARG A 124 1.42 -14.58 -3.31
C ARG A 124 1.22 -13.08 -3.60
N ILE A 125 0.67 -12.36 -2.65
CA ILE A 125 0.50 -10.91 -2.71
C ILE A 125 1.39 -10.20 -1.70
N LYS A 126 1.51 -8.87 -1.83
CA LYS A 126 2.14 -8.02 -0.82
C LYS A 126 1.11 -7.05 -0.26
N ILE A 127 1.03 -6.94 1.07
CA ILE A 127 0.26 -5.90 1.74
C ILE A 127 1.24 -4.84 2.24
N ARG A 128 1.16 -3.61 1.68
CA ARG A 128 1.84 -2.44 2.24
C ARG A 128 0.99 -1.90 3.38
N LEU A 129 1.50 -1.98 4.59
CA LEU A 129 0.82 -1.44 5.76
C LEU A 129 1.37 -0.05 6.08
N VAL A 130 0.49 0.94 6.05
CA VAL A 130 0.74 2.33 6.46
C VAL A 130 -0.12 2.69 7.67
N LYS A 131 0.22 3.76 8.40
CA LYS A 131 -0.68 4.28 9.44
C LYS A 131 -1.87 5.01 8.85
N GLY A 132 -1.65 5.83 7.85
CA GLY A 132 -2.64 6.63 7.13
C GLY A 132 -2.20 8.10 7.09
N ALA A 133 -2.49 8.77 5.98
CA ALA A 133 -2.01 10.13 5.71
C ALA A 133 -3.14 11.15 5.49
N ASN A 134 -4.41 10.71 5.45
CA ASN A 134 -5.53 11.55 5.07
C ASN A 134 -6.47 11.91 6.24
N LEU A 135 -5.99 11.85 7.49
CA LEU A 135 -6.82 12.06 8.68
C LEU A 135 -7.59 13.40 8.64
N ALA A 136 -6.96 14.48 8.18
CA ALA A 136 -7.61 15.78 8.07
C ALA A 136 -8.77 15.75 7.06
N MET A 137 -8.59 15.08 5.93
CA MET A 137 -9.62 14.94 4.89
C MET A 137 -10.77 14.06 5.38
N GLU A 138 -10.47 12.93 6.03
CA GLU A 138 -11.48 12.04 6.62
C GLU A 138 -12.36 12.78 7.65
N ARG A 139 -11.76 13.65 8.48
CA ARG A 139 -12.49 14.51 9.43
C ARG A 139 -13.39 15.52 8.73
N VAL A 140 -12.87 16.18 7.69
CA VAL A 140 -13.66 17.16 6.91
C VAL A 140 -14.85 16.48 6.24
N ASP A 141 -14.61 15.33 5.62
CA ASP A 141 -15.64 14.56 4.93
C ASP A 141 -16.75 14.08 5.89
N ALA A 142 -16.35 13.56 7.05
CA ALA A 142 -17.27 13.16 8.11
C ALA A 142 -18.14 14.34 8.60
N ILE A 143 -17.54 15.51 8.84
CA ILE A 143 -18.26 16.72 9.28
C ILE A 143 -19.21 17.23 8.19
N MET A 144 -18.76 17.27 6.93
CA MET A 144 -19.56 17.79 5.82
C MET A 144 -20.80 16.95 5.53
N HIS A 145 -20.74 15.65 5.78
CA HIS A 145 -21.82 14.71 5.49
C HIS A 145 -22.59 14.24 6.74
N ASP A 146 -22.22 14.74 7.93
CA ASP A 146 -22.75 14.27 9.21
C ASP A 146 -22.61 12.75 9.40
N TRP A 147 -21.46 12.22 9.00
CA TRP A 147 -21.11 10.82 9.14
C TRP A 147 -20.23 10.57 10.38
N PRO A 148 -20.28 9.36 10.95
CA PRO A 148 -19.28 8.97 11.94
C PRO A 148 -17.88 9.03 11.33
N LEU A 149 -16.88 9.43 12.13
CA LEU A 149 -15.49 9.41 11.69
C LEU A 149 -15.06 7.95 11.45
N ALA A 150 -14.56 7.68 10.27
CA ALA A 150 -14.13 6.33 9.87
C ALA A 150 -12.81 5.90 10.52
N THR A 151 -11.97 6.86 10.92
CA THR A 151 -10.66 6.60 11.51
C THR A 151 -10.72 6.55 13.04
N TYR A 152 -9.70 5.99 13.68
CA TYR A 152 -9.50 6.17 15.10
C TYR A 152 -9.33 7.64 15.46
N ASP A 153 -9.89 8.04 16.61
CA ASP A 153 -9.74 9.40 17.12
C ASP A 153 -8.36 9.70 17.68
N ARG A 154 -7.72 8.69 18.28
CA ARG A 154 -6.44 8.83 18.94
C ARG A 154 -5.34 8.13 18.17
N LYS A 155 -4.19 8.79 18.08
CA LYS A 155 -2.96 8.24 17.49
C LYS A 155 -2.57 6.89 18.13
N LEU A 156 -2.73 6.77 19.45
CA LEU A 156 -2.39 5.54 20.18
C LEU A 156 -3.20 4.31 19.69
N ASP A 157 -4.46 4.51 19.33
CA ASP A 157 -5.31 3.42 18.81
C ASP A 157 -4.87 3.03 17.39
N THR A 158 -4.47 4.01 16.58
CA THR A 158 -3.83 3.76 15.27
C THR A 158 -2.53 2.98 15.43
N ASP A 159 -1.66 3.40 16.35
CA ASP A 159 -0.39 2.71 16.61
C ASP A 159 -0.63 1.28 17.07
N ALA A 160 -1.59 1.07 17.98
CA ALA A 160 -1.96 -0.27 18.45
C ALA A 160 -2.50 -1.15 17.32
N ASN A 161 -3.34 -0.59 16.44
CA ASN A 161 -3.89 -1.32 15.29
C ASN A 161 -2.81 -1.64 14.26
N TYR A 162 -1.85 -0.73 14.04
CA TYR A 162 -0.69 -0.99 13.20
C TYR A 162 0.11 -2.20 13.69
N LEU A 163 0.42 -2.26 14.99
CA LEU A 163 1.13 -3.39 15.59
C LEU A 163 0.32 -4.70 15.51
N ARG A 164 -1.01 -4.65 15.68
CA ARG A 164 -1.87 -5.83 15.50
C ARG A 164 -1.85 -6.34 14.06
N CYS A 165 -1.87 -5.44 13.09
CA CYS A 165 -1.77 -5.81 11.67
C CYS A 165 -0.40 -6.43 11.35
N LEU A 166 0.71 -5.87 11.90
CA LEU A 166 2.04 -6.46 11.80
C LEU A 166 2.08 -7.88 12.38
N ASP A 167 1.58 -8.04 13.61
CA ASP A 167 1.55 -9.32 14.30
C ASP A 167 0.75 -10.39 13.55
N GLU A 168 -0.43 -10.02 13.03
CA GLU A 168 -1.29 -10.91 12.23
C GLU A 168 -0.60 -11.34 10.93
N THR A 169 -0.04 -10.39 10.17
CA THR A 169 0.59 -10.68 8.88
C THR A 169 1.82 -11.55 9.03
N LEU A 170 2.63 -11.28 10.07
CA LEU A 170 3.88 -11.99 10.31
C LEU A 170 3.70 -13.38 10.97
N GLN A 171 2.48 -13.88 11.11
CA GLN A 171 2.26 -15.28 11.46
C GLN A 171 2.82 -16.18 10.34
N PRO A 172 3.68 -17.18 10.62
CA PRO A 172 4.29 -18.02 9.58
C PRO A 172 3.28 -18.64 8.61
N LYS A 173 2.08 -19.00 9.12
CA LYS A 173 0.99 -19.53 8.28
C LYS A 173 0.45 -18.53 7.26
N ASN A 174 0.68 -17.23 7.44
CA ASN A 174 0.18 -16.16 6.58
C ASN A 174 1.24 -15.69 5.59
N THR A 175 2.53 -15.75 5.96
CA THR A 175 3.63 -15.28 5.10
C THR A 175 3.86 -16.16 3.88
N ASP A 176 3.37 -17.41 3.89
CA ASP A 176 3.35 -18.26 2.69
C ASP A 176 2.53 -17.63 1.55
N ALA A 177 1.54 -16.80 1.87
CA ALA A 177 0.64 -16.19 0.89
C ALA A 177 0.76 -14.67 0.82
N VAL A 178 1.26 -14.01 1.88
CA VAL A 178 1.30 -12.55 1.99
C VAL A 178 2.69 -12.09 2.41
N ARG A 179 3.33 -11.28 1.58
CA ARG A 179 4.50 -10.48 1.99
C ARG A 179 4.04 -9.18 2.64
N LEU A 180 4.82 -8.64 3.55
CA LEU A 180 4.51 -7.42 4.28
C LEU A 180 5.44 -6.26 3.87
N GLY A 181 4.87 -5.17 3.39
CA GLY A 181 5.53 -3.89 3.28
C GLY A 181 5.35 -3.09 4.58
N VAL A 182 6.42 -2.94 5.35
CA VAL A 182 6.43 -2.15 6.57
C VAL A 182 6.73 -0.71 6.19
N ALA A 183 5.67 0.09 6.00
CA ALA A 183 5.80 1.44 5.47
C ALA A 183 5.69 2.50 6.57
N GLY A 184 6.71 3.33 6.69
CA GLY A 184 6.75 4.42 7.66
C GLY A 184 8.16 4.85 8.04
N HIS A 185 8.25 5.92 8.86
CA HIS A 185 9.50 6.49 9.35
C HIS A 185 9.70 6.28 10.86
N ASN A 186 8.75 5.62 11.55
CA ASN A 186 8.90 5.31 12.95
C ASN A 186 9.85 4.12 13.13
N VAL A 187 11.04 4.39 13.63
CA VAL A 187 12.09 3.39 13.83
C VAL A 187 11.65 2.28 14.80
N PHE A 188 10.81 2.58 15.79
CA PHE A 188 10.33 1.58 16.74
C PHE A 188 9.37 0.58 16.08
N ASP A 189 8.49 1.05 15.19
CA ASP A 189 7.59 0.17 14.44
C ASP A 189 8.39 -0.75 13.50
N ILE A 190 9.41 -0.20 12.83
CA ILE A 190 10.30 -0.95 11.94
C ILE A 190 11.11 -1.98 12.73
N ALA A 191 11.69 -1.58 13.87
CA ALA A 191 12.44 -2.48 14.74
C ALA A 191 11.55 -3.60 15.29
N TYR A 192 10.33 -3.28 15.73
CA TYR A 192 9.36 -4.28 16.16
C TYR A 192 9.09 -5.31 15.07
N ALA A 193 8.75 -4.85 13.86
CA ALA A 193 8.50 -5.75 12.73
C ALA A 193 9.70 -6.64 12.40
N TRP A 194 10.90 -6.06 12.37
CA TRP A 194 12.15 -6.78 12.05
C TRP A 194 12.51 -7.83 13.09
N LEU A 195 12.38 -7.50 14.38
CA LEU A 195 12.66 -8.43 15.48
C LEU A 195 11.61 -9.54 15.53
N LEU A 196 10.33 -9.20 15.40
CA LEU A 196 9.25 -10.19 15.38
C LEU A 196 9.38 -11.15 14.18
N ALA A 197 9.69 -10.62 13.01
CA ALA A 197 9.94 -11.44 11.83
C ALA A 197 11.16 -12.37 12.02
N GLY A 198 12.19 -11.89 12.72
CA GLY A 198 13.35 -12.70 13.08
C GLY A 198 13.02 -13.82 14.04
N GLU A 199 12.24 -13.53 15.08
CA GLU A 199 11.78 -14.53 16.07
C GLU A 199 10.94 -15.62 15.40
N ARG A 200 10.13 -15.24 14.41
CA ARG A 200 9.25 -16.16 13.66
C ARG A 200 9.89 -16.83 12.44
N GLY A 201 11.12 -16.45 12.10
CA GLY A 201 11.84 -17.00 10.93
C GLY A 201 11.29 -16.56 9.57
N VAL A 202 10.66 -15.37 9.51
CA VAL A 202 9.98 -14.84 8.31
C VAL A 202 10.55 -13.49 7.83
N ARG A 203 11.83 -13.22 8.09
CA ARG A 203 12.47 -11.95 7.67
C ARG A 203 12.48 -11.74 6.17
N GLU A 204 12.49 -12.80 5.40
CA GLU A 204 12.47 -12.73 3.93
C GLU A 204 11.12 -12.26 3.38
N ASP A 205 10.07 -12.27 4.21
CA ASP A 205 8.72 -11.90 3.83
C ASP A 205 8.36 -10.45 4.18
N ILE A 206 9.31 -9.69 4.76
CA ILE A 206 9.12 -8.25 5.00
C ILE A 206 10.00 -7.40 4.09
N GLU A 207 9.48 -6.25 3.72
CA GLU A 207 10.20 -5.18 3.05
C GLU A 207 9.94 -3.87 3.77
N VAL A 208 11.00 -3.18 4.18
CA VAL A 208 10.87 -1.86 4.79
C VAL A 208 10.73 -0.83 3.68
N GLU A 209 9.71 0.02 3.78
CA GLU A 209 9.37 1.03 2.78
C GLU A 209 9.40 2.43 3.40
N MET A 210 10.14 3.34 2.79
CA MET A 210 10.31 4.71 3.28
C MET A 210 10.17 5.72 2.14
N LEU A 211 9.82 6.96 2.48
CA LEU A 211 9.78 8.05 1.51
C LEU A 211 11.19 8.58 1.26
N LEU A 212 11.53 8.73 -0.01
CA LEU A 212 12.78 9.39 -0.41
C LEU A 212 12.78 10.86 0.03
N GLY A 213 13.92 11.33 0.53
CA GLY A 213 14.11 12.71 0.96
C GLY A 213 13.74 12.99 2.40
N MET A 214 13.13 12.03 3.12
CA MET A 214 12.83 12.16 4.54
C MET A 214 13.81 11.34 5.37
N ALA A 215 14.23 11.88 6.53
CA ALA A 215 15.01 11.17 7.55
C ALA A 215 16.20 10.33 7.00
N GLN A 216 17.03 10.92 6.15
CA GLN A 216 18.13 10.23 5.45
C GLN A 216 19.07 9.43 6.39
N GLY A 217 19.36 9.98 7.57
CA GLY A 217 20.19 9.29 8.58
C GLY A 217 19.53 8.00 9.10
N GLN A 218 18.21 8.01 9.29
CA GLN A 218 17.45 6.82 9.70
C GLN A 218 17.40 5.79 8.58
N VAL A 219 17.15 6.22 7.33
CA VAL A 219 17.18 5.34 6.15
C VAL A 219 18.53 4.63 6.06
N ALA A 220 19.64 5.35 6.19
CA ALA A 220 20.97 4.75 6.14
C ALA A 220 21.24 3.78 7.30
N ALA A 221 20.73 4.06 8.50
CA ALA A 221 20.86 3.19 9.65
C ALA A 221 20.04 1.91 9.49
N ILE A 222 18.79 2.05 9.08
CA ILE A 222 17.86 0.92 8.84
C ILE A 222 18.39 0.04 7.71
N SER A 223 18.81 0.62 6.58
CA SER A 223 19.34 -0.12 5.44
C SER A 223 20.56 -0.97 5.80
N ARG A 224 21.40 -0.52 6.73
CA ARG A 224 22.54 -1.32 7.21
C ARG A 224 22.11 -2.54 8.03
N GLU A 225 20.99 -2.44 8.73
CA GLU A 225 20.47 -3.53 9.56
C GLU A 225 19.64 -4.52 8.75
N VAL A 226 18.72 -4.00 7.91
CA VAL A 226 17.76 -4.86 7.17
C VAL A 226 18.26 -5.25 5.77
N GLY A 227 19.34 -4.66 5.29
CA GLY A 227 19.95 -4.93 3.98
C GLY A 227 19.34 -4.15 2.82
N HIS A 228 18.03 -4.05 2.73
CA HIS A 228 17.33 -3.34 1.66
C HIS A 228 16.18 -2.51 2.22
N VAL A 229 16.04 -1.28 1.71
CA VAL A 229 14.90 -0.40 1.98
C VAL A 229 14.35 0.10 0.65
N LEU A 230 13.07 -0.13 0.41
CA LEU A 230 12.39 0.43 -0.75
C LEU A 230 12.14 1.92 -0.50
N LEU A 231 12.75 2.77 -1.31
CA LEU A 231 12.53 4.21 -1.29
C LEU A 231 11.62 4.58 -2.45
N TYR A 232 10.46 5.15 -2.15
CA TYR A 232 9.56 5.57 -3.20
C TYR A 232 9.33 7.07 -3.21
N VAL A 233 9.03 7.58 -4.39
CA VAL A 233 8.79 8.98 -4.69
C VAL A 233 7.48 9.13 -5.45
N PRO A 234 6.76 10.24 -5.25
CA PRO A 234 5.65 10.57 -6.14
C PRO A 234 6.21 10.88 -7.54
N VAL A 235 5.59 10.26 -8.54
CA VAL A 235 5.85 10.62 -9.93
C VAL A 235 4.69 11.48 -10.39
N VAL A 236 4.97 12.75 -10.67
CA VAL A 236 4.00 13.72 -11.19
C VAL A 236 4.43 14.21 -12.56
N HIS A 237 3.47 14.42 -13.44
CA HIS A 237 3.77 15.03 -14.72
C HIS A 237 4.20 16.50 -14.51
N PRO A 238 5.18 17.04 -15.27
CA PRO A 238 5.62 18.43 -15.10
C PRO A 238 4.50 19.48 -15.17
N GLN A 239 3.40 19.16 -15.87
CA GLN A 239 2.20 20.00 -15.95
C GLN A 239 1.28 19.91 -14.74
N GLU A 240 1.50 18.93 -13.84
CA GLU A 240 0.74 18.67 -12.61
C GLU A 240 1.53 19.07 -11.37
N PHE A 241 2.29 20.16 -11.47
CA PHE A 241 3.17 20.63 -10.39
C PHE A 241 2.41 20.96 -9.10
N ASP A 242 1.16 21.41 -9.23
CA ASP A 242 0.29 21.68 -8.06
C ASP A 242 0.02 20.43 -7.23
N VAL A 243 -0.06 19.26 -7.87
CA VAL A 243 -0.20 17.97 -7.17
C VAL A 243 1.06 17.65 -6.37
N ALA A 244 2.24 17.94 -6.94
CA ALA A 244 3.52 17.77 -6.23
C ALA A 244 3.63 18.72 -5.04
N ILE A 245 3.19 19.97 -5.16
CA ILE A 245 3.15 20.94 -4.06
C ILE A 245 2.22 20.44 -2.95
N SER A 246 1.02 20.04 -3.29
CA SER A 246 0.04 19.50 -2.31
C SER A 246 0.57 18.26 -1.58
N TYR A 247 1.30 17.41 -2.28
CA TYR A 247 1.99 16.27 -1.67
C TYR A 247 3.07 16.72 -0.68
N LEU A 248 3.91 17.67 -1.06
CA LEU A 248 4.99 18.19 -0.21
C LEU A 248 4.44 18.93 1.02
N VAL A 249 3.39 19.73 0.85
CA VAL A 249 2.73 20.45 1.96
C VAL A 249 2.22 19.45 2.99
N ARG A 250 1.51 18.40 2.57
CA ARG A 250 1.06 17.35 3.50
C ARG A 250 2.22 16.69 4.26
N ARG A 251 3.36 16.46 3.61
CA ARG A 251 4.56 15.90 4.26
C ARG A 251 5.17 16.88 5.27
N LEU A 252 5.19 18.17 4.94
CA LEU A 252 5.67 19.21 5.86
C LEU A 252 4.74 19.33 7.09
N GLU A 253 3.44 19.29 6.90
CA GLU A 253 2.46 19.32 7.99
C GLU A 253 2.59 18.08 8.89
N GLU A 254 2.71 16.90 8.30
CA GLU A 254 2.96 15.67 9.05
C GLU A 254 4.24 15.75 9.88
N ASN A 255 5.32 16.27 9.31
CA ASN A 255 6.61 16.41 10.00
C ASN A 255 6.58 17.48 11.09
N ALA A 256 5.79 18.54 10.91
CA ALA A 256 5.63 19.62 11.88
C ALA A 256 4.67 19.27 13.03
N SER A 257 3.92 18.19 12.90
CA SER A 257 3.02 17.73 13.96
C SER A 257 3.80 17.32 15.21
N SER A 258 3.41 17.82 16.37
CA SER A 258 4.00 17.44 17.67
C SER A 258 3.82 15.95 18.00
N GLU A 259 2.94 15.26 17.31
CA GLU A 259 2.70 13.82 17.43
C GLU A 259 3.58 12.99 16.50
N ASN A 260 4.36 13.64 15.62
CA ASN A 260 5.22 12.92 14.69
C ASN A 260 6.51 12.48 15.41
N PHE A 261 6.89 11.23 15.21
CA PHE A 261 8.14 10.66 15.71
C PHE A 261 9.39 11.45 15.31
N LEU A 262 9.38 12.10 14.12
CA LEU A 262 10.51 12.88 13.61
C LEU A 262 10.65 14.26 14.28
N SER A 263 9.61 14.75 14.97
CA SER A 263 9.60 16.02 15.68
C SER A 263 9.84 15.87 17.19
N ALA A 264 9.93 14.67 17.68
CA ALA A 264 10.28 14.33 19.06
C ALA A 264 11.79 14.03 19.17
#